data_4f896ed5dd618edec73a42428b6086f4
#
_entry.id   4f896ed5dd618edec73a42428b6086f4
#
_cell.length_a   1.000
_cell.length_b   1.000
_cell.length_c   1.000
_cell.angle_alpha   90.00
_cell.angle_beta   90.00
_cell.angle_gamma   90.00
#
_symmetry.space_group_name_H-M   'P 1'
#
loop_
_entity.id
_entity.type
_entity.pdbx_description
1 polymer ?
#
loop_
_entity_poly.entity_id
_entity_poly.type
_entity_poly.pdbx_seq_one_letter_code
_entity_poly.pdbx_strand_id
1 'polypeptide(L)'
;AEVFLNDLSKVYRYLLRNNEDGMSTVRTEVQFIQSYFDLLKTRHGDALFLQMDIDKRYDDYLLPTLSLQMLVENAVKHNALSRNYPLHIEVFTTVGNKLVVNNNIQKRAQKAPSGEVGLKNIRMKYELLNQPGFQVMNDGKNFTAVLPLIWEKTMRNRPLHYSENKN
;
A
#
# COMPACT_ATOMS: atom_id res chain seq x y z
N ALA A 1 20.59 10.81 -8.51
CA ALA A 1 19.98 10.85 -7.16
C ALA A 1 19.09 12.07 -6.97
N GLU A 2 19.51 13.26 -7.38
CA GLU A 2 18.70 14.49 -7.21
C GLU A 2 17.44 14.51 -8.07
N VAL A 3 17.51 14.07 -9.33
CA VAL A 3 16.36 13.99 -10.25
C VAL A 3 15.31 13.03 -9.70
N PHE A 4 15.74 11.89 -9.19
CA PHE A 4 14.85 10.88 -8.62
C PHE A 4 14.13 11.37 -7.35
N LEU A 5 14.84 12.00 -6.43
CA LEU A 5 14.25 12.61 -5.23
C LEU A 5 13.27 13.73 -5.57
N ASN A 6 13.54 14.52 -6.60
CA ASN A 6 12.63 15.56 -7.08
C ASN A 6 11.35 14.96 -7.67
N ASP A 7 11.44 13.88 -8.45
CA ASP A 7 10.29 13.20 -9.03
C ASP A 7 9.42 12.56 -7.92
N LEU A 8 10.05 11.92 -6.94
CA LEU A 8 9.38 11.37 -5.77
C LEU A 8 8.67 12.48 -4.97
N SER A 9 9.33 13.62 -4.76
CA SER A 9 8.74 14.78 -4.06
C SER A 9 7.55 15.36 -4.80
N LYS A 10 7.57 15.39 -6.14
CA LYS A 10 6.44 15.84 -6.97
C LYS A 10 5.24 14.91 -6.82
N VAL A 11 5.45 13.60 -6.88
CA VAL A 11 4.40 12.59 -6.69
C VAL A 11 3.81 12.71 -5.28
N TYR A 12 4.64 12.87 -4.27
CA TYR A 12 4.23 13.03 -2.88
C TYR A 12 3.36 14.29 -2.70
N ARG A 13 3.77 15.42 -3.28
CA ARG A 13 2.99 16.68 -3.26
C ARG A 13 1.67 16.53 -4.00
N TYR A 14 1.66 15.84 -5.12
CA TYR A 14 0.43 15.55 -5.86
C TYR A 14 -0.56 14.75 -5.03
N LEU A 15 -0.10 13.69 -4.38
CA LEU A 15 -0.90 12.86 -3.49
C LEU A 15 -1.48 13.66 -2.33
N LEU A 16 -0.69 14.54 -1.71
CA LEU A 16 -1.14 15.36 -0.59
C LEU A 16 -2.14 16.45 -1.01
N ARG A 17 -2.02 17.00 -2.23
CA ARG A 17 -2.90 18.07 -2.73
C ARG A 17 -4.25 17.57 -3.22
N ASN A 18 -4.30 16.39 -3.87
CA ASN A 18 -5.50 15.89 -4.54
C ASN A 18 -6.32 14.94 -3.65
N ASN A 19 -6.03 14.93 -2.37
CA ASN A 19 -6.49 13.90 -1.47
C ASN A 19 -7.42 14.42 -0.37
N GLU A 20 -8.39 15.22 -0.76
CA GLU A 20 -9.41 15.73 0.18
C GLU A 20 -10.22 14.60 0.82
N ASP A 21 -10.41 13.49 0.12
CA ASP A 21 -11.14 12.31 0.59
C ASP A 21 -10.26 11.20 1.18
N GLY A 22 -8.94 11.37 1.18
CA GLY A 22 -8.00 10.36 1.69
C GLY A 22 -7.83 9.12 0.80
N MET A 23 -8.24 9.21 -0.46
CA MET A 23 -8.17 8.12 -1.44
C MET A 23 -7.27 8.48 -2.61
N SER A 24 -6.64 7.47 -3.21
CA SER A 24 -5.90 7.62 -4.46
C SER A 24 -6.21 6.47 -5.43
N THR A 25 -5.84 6.65 -6.69
CA THR A 25 -6.04 5.60 -7.70
C THR A 25 -4.95 4.55 -7.62
N VAL A 26 -5.27 3.34 -8.07
CA VAL A 26 -4.28 2.25 -8.23
C VAL A 26 -3.11 2.73 -9.09
N ARG A 27 -3.37 3.41 -10.20
CA ARG A 27 -2.34 3.97 -11.08
C ARG A 27 -1.35 4.84 -10.32
N THR A 28 -1.85 5.78 -9.53
CA THR A 28 -1.01 6.71 -8.76
C THR A 28 -0.19 5.99 -7.70
N GLU A 29 -0.80 5.05 -6.96
CA GLU A 29 -0.11 4.26 -5.95
C GLU A 29 0.99 3.39 -6.57
N VAL A 30 0.73 2.76 -7.71
CA VAL A 30 1.71 1.95 -8.44
C VAL A 30 2.87 2.80 -8.95
N GLN A 31 2.60 3.95 -9.53
CA GLN A 31 3.67 4.88 -9.97
C GLN A 31 4.55 5.33 -8.80
N PHE A 32 3.93 5.66 -7.69
CA PHE A 32 4.65 6.06 -6.48
C PHE A 32 5.52 4.92 -5.95
N ILE A 33 4.97 3.70 -5.87
CA ILE A 33 5.72 2.57 -5.34
C ILE A 33 6.89 2.16 -6.23
N GLN A 34 6.77 2.27 -7.54
CA GLN A 34 7.87 2.03 -8.46
C GLN A 34 9.06 2.96 -8.19
N SER A 35 8.77 4.25 -8.03
CA SER A 35 9.80 5.24 -7.70
C SER A 35 10.41 5.02 -6.32
N TYR A 36 9.59 4.72 -5.34
CA TYR A 36 10.03 4.42 -3.98
C TYR A 36 10.89 3.15 -3.93
N PHE A 37 10.46 2.11 -4.66
CA PHE A 37 11.20 0.86 -4.72
C PHE A 37 12.56 1.01 -5.39
N ASP A 38 12.68 1.82 -6.44
CA ASP A 38 13.97 2.10 -7.09
C ASP A 38 14.96 2.72 -6.10
N LEU A 39 14.47 3.60 -5.21
CA LEU A 39 15.29 4.16 -4.13
C LEU A 39 15.75 3.08 -3.14
N LEU A 40 14.84 2.19 -2.72
CA LEU A 40 15.17 1.06 -1.84
C LEU A 40 16.15 0.10 -2.51
N LYS A 41 15.99 -0.15 -3.81
CA LYS A 41 16.86 -1.02 -4.59
C LYS A 41 18.30 -0.47 -4.68
N THR A 42 18.45 0.84 -4.77
CA THR A 42 19.77 1.50 -4.70
C THR A 42 20.49 1.19 -3.39
N ARG A 43 19.76 1.14 -2.29
CA ARG A 43 20.32 0.86 -0.96
C ARG A 43 20.56 -0.62 -0.71
N HIS A 44 19.62 -1.48 -1.12
CA HIS A 44 19.60 -2.90 -0.73
C HIS A 44 20.01 -3.86 -1.84
N GLY A 45 20.07 -3.39 -3.10
CA GLY A 45 20.50 -4.20 -4.25
C GLY A 45 19.70 -5.50 -4.41
N ASP A 46 20.39 -6.61 -4.58
CA ASP A 46 19.79 -7.93 -4.81
C ASP A 46 19.18 -8.59 -3.56
N ALA A 47 19.20 -7.90 -2.42
CA ALA A 47 18.49 -8.35 -1.23
C ALA A 47 16.97 -8.06 -1.27
N LEU A 48 16.50 -7.36 -2.29
CA LEU A 48 15.12 -6.88 -2.38
C LEU A 48 14.59 -7.01 -3.82
N PHE A 49 13.44 -7.64 -3.98
CA PHE A 49 12.74 -7.79 -5.27
C PHE A 49 11.28 -7.36 -5.14
N LEU A 50 10.79 -6.66 -6.15
CA LEU A 50 9.41 -6.30 -6.31
C LEU A 50 8.88 -6.83 -7.63
N GLN A 51 7.79 -7.57 -7.59
CA GLN A 51 7.04 -7.99 -8.76
C GLN A 51 5.65 -7.39 -8.71
N MET A 52 5.22 -6.77 -9.80
CA MET A 52 3.87 -6.21 -9.92
C MET A 52 3.15 -6.80 -11.11
N ASP A 53 1.92 -7.21 -10.90
CA ASP A 53 1.00 -7.69 -11.92
C ASP A 53 -0.37 -7.02 -11.73
N ILE A 54 -0.53 -5.86 -12.33
CA ILE A 54 -1.69 -4.98 -12.19
C ILE A 54 -2.52 -5.03 -13.46
N ASP A 55 -3.75 -5.52 -13.35
CA ASP A 55 -4.71 -5.45 -14.45
C ASP A 55 -5.13 -3.99 -14.68
N LYS A 56 -4.96 -3.52 -15.89
CA LYS A 56 -5.23 -2.12 -16.29
C LYS A 56 -6.68 -1.70 -16.05
N ARG A 57 -7.63 -2.63 -16.04
CA ARG A 57 -9.04 -2.31 -15.72
C ARG A 57 -9.22 -1.71 -14.33
N TYR A 58 -8.28 -1.95 -13.41
CA TYR A 58 -8.33 -1.41 -12.05
C TYR A 58 -7.55 -0.12 -11.86
N ASP A 59 -6.92 0.42 -12.90
CA ASP A 59 -6.07 1.61 -12.79
C ASP A 59 -6.76 2.82 -12.15
N ASP A 60 -8.04 3.00 -12.43
CA ASP A 60 -8.83 4.14 -11.91
C ASP A 60 -9.65 3.79 -10.66
N TYR A 61 -9.53 2.60 -10.14
CA TYR A 61 -10.10 2.21 -8.86
C TYR A 61 -9.34 2.88 -7.72
N LEU A 62 -10.04 3.08 -6.60
CA LEU A 62 -9.54 3.82 -5.44
C LEU A 62 -9.17 2.88 -4.30
N LEU A 63 -8.16 3.29 -3.56
CA LEU A 63 -7.76 2.71 -2.28
C LEU A 63 -7.25 3.84 -1.37
N PRO A 64 -7.15 3.59 -0.05
CA PRO A 64 -6.62 4.60 0.86
C PRO A 64 -5.21 5.03 0.46
N THR A 65 -4.98 6.33 0.47
CA THR A 65 -3.70 6.95 0.04
C THR A 65 -2.51 6.38 0.80
N LEU A 66 -1.43 6.12 0.05
CA LEU A 66 -0.16 5.60 0.57
C LEU A 66 -0.27 4.20 1.19
N SER A 67 -1.35 3.45 0.89
CA SER A 67 -1.51 2.07 1.39
C SER A 67 -0.40 1.15 0.88
N LEU A 68 -0.05 1.21 -0.40
CA LEU A 68 1.04 0.40 -0.97
C LEU A 68 2.38 0.76 -0.35
N GLN A 69 2.68 2.04 -0.21
CA GLN A 69 3.92 2.48 0.43
C GLN A 69 4.03 1.95 1.86
N MET A 70 2.96 2.09 2.64
CA MET A 70 2.94 1.60 4.03
C MET A 70 3.23 0.09 4.10
N LEU A 71 2.63 -0.69 3.21
CA LEU A 71 2.81 -2.14 3.19
C LEU A 71 4.22 -2.55 2.74
N VAL A 72 4.77 -1.91 1.73
CA VAL A 72 6.14 -2.14 1.27
C VAL A 72 7.15 -1.70 2.34
N GLU A 73 6.94 -0.56 2.96
CA GLU A 73 7.77 -0.06 4.05
C GLU A 73 7.75 -1.01 5.26
N ASN A 74 6.58 -1.53 5.63
CA ASN A 74 6.45 -2.55 6.66
C ASN A 74 7.22 -3.83 6.31
N ALA A 75 7.11 -4.30 5.07
CA ALA A 75 7.83 -5.49 4.63
C ALA A 75 9.36 -5.32 4.77
N VAL A 76 9.88 -4.19 4.34
CA VAL A 76 11.33 -3.88 4.45
C VAL A 76 11.75 -3.73 5.90
N LYS A 77 10.95 -3.07 6.73
CA LYS A 77 11.26 -2.79 8.13
C LYS A 77 11.26 -4.04 9.01
N HIS A 78 10.33 -4.95 8.77
CA HIS A 78 10.12 -6.13 9.64
C HIS A 78 10.87 -7.38 9.19
N ASN A 79 11.57 -7.35 8.07
CA ASN A 79 12.27 -8.50 7.53
C ASN A 79 13.78 -8.26 7.45
N ALA A 80 14.55 -9.34 7.58
CA ALA A 80 15.96 -9.33 7.28
C ALA A 80 16.17 -9.24 5.77
N LEU A 81 17.16 -8.48 5.35
CA LEU A 81 17.52 -8.30 3.95
C LEU A 81 18.92 -8.86 3.72
N SER A 82 19.05 -9.90 2.90
CA SER A 82 20.32 -10.45 2.48
C SER A 82 20.26 -10.95 1.03
N ARG A 83 21.41 -10.99 0.36
CA ARG A 83 21.50 -11.52 -1.00
C ARG A 83 21.17 -13.01 -1.09
N ASN A 84 21.51 -13.77 -0.06
CA ASN A 84 21.29 -15.21 -0.03
C ASN A 84 19.82 -15.56 0.26
N TYR A 85 19.13 -14.68 1.00
CA TYR A 85 17.73 -14.81 1.35
C TYR A 85 17.02 -13.48 1.09
N PRO A 86 16.74 -13.15 -0.19
CA PRO A 86 16.16 -11.87 -0.53
C PRO A 86 14.71 -11.76 -0.08
N LEU A 87 14.28 -10.55 0.21
CA LEU A 87 12.88 -10.21 0.40
C LEU A 87 12.20 -10.05 -0.96
N HIS A 88 11.18 -10.84 -1.21
CA HIS A 88 10.33 -10.75 -2.38
C HIS A 88 8.99 -10.15 -2.01
N ILE A 89 8.64 -9.06 -2.67
CA ILE A 89 7.36 -8.38 -2.52
C ILE A 89 6.58 -8.54 -3.83
N GLU A 90 5.37 -9.04 -3.75
CA GLU A 90 4.45 -9.18 -4.89
C GLU A 90 3.24 -8.28 -4.69
N VAL A 91 2.88 -7.53 -5.71
CA VAL A 91 1.69 -6.68 -5.75
C VAL A 91 0.88 -7.06 -6.98
N PHE A 92 -0.35 -7.49 -6.78
CA PHE A 92 -1.17 -7.92 -7.90
C PHE A 92 -2.66 -7.68 -7.63
N THR A 93 -3.41 -7.53 -8.72
CA THR A 93 -4.87 -7.44 -8.68
C THR A 93 -5.50 -8.81 -8.82
N THR A 94 -6.64 -9.00 -8.17
CA THR A 94 -7.44 -10.23 -8.31
C THR A 94 -8.84 -9.91 -8.78
N VAL A 95 -9.50 -10.92 -9.32
CA VAL A 95 -10.93 -10.87 -9.62
C VAL A 95 -11.70 -10.55 -8.34
N GLY A 96 -12.70 -9.67 -8.43
CA GLY A 96 -13.44 -9.19 -7.26
C GLY A 96 -12.92 -7.88 -6.70
N ASN A 97 -12.22 -7.09 -7.51
CA ASN A 97 -11.79 -5.73 -7.18
C ASN A 97 -10.89 -5.66 -5.94
N LYS A 98 -9.83 -6.45 -5.93
CA LYS A 98 -8.89 -6.49 -4.80
C LYS A 98 -7.46 -6.28 -5.28
N LEU A 99 -6.69 -5.58 -4.47
CA LEU A 99 -5.25 -5.48 -4.59
C LEU A 99 -4.62 -6.30 -3.47
N VAL A 100 -3.71 -7.19 -3.84
CA VAL A 100 -3.00 -8.05 -2.89
C VAL A 100 -1.54 -7.65 -2.83
N VAL A 101 -1.02 -7.51 -1.62
CA VAL A 101 0.39 -7.28 -1.35
C VAL A 101 0.90 -8.42 -0.50
N ASN A 102 1.84 -9.19 -1.03
CA ASN A 102 2.40 -10.35 -0.36
C ASN A 102 3.91 -10.23 -0.27
N ASN A 103 4.48 -10.66 0.85
CA ASN A 103 5.91 -10.82 0.98
C ASN A 103 6.26 -12.09 1.75
N ASN A 104 7.42 -12.69 1.42
CA ASN A 104 7.99 -13.74 2.23
C ASN A 104 8.49 -13.18 3.56
N ILE A 105 8.49 -14.00 4.60
CA ILE A 105 8.93 -13.60 5.93
C ILE A 105 10.35 -14.08 6.16
N GLN A 106 11.25 -13.13 6.46
CA GLN A 106 12.63 -13.37 6.85
C GLN A 106 12.81 -12.81 8.28
N LYS A 107 12.95 -13.68 9.26
CA LYS A 107 13.04 -13.24 10.66
C LYS A 107 14.27 -12.37 10.88
N ARG A 108 14.07 -11.20 11.50
CA ARG A 108 15.18 -10.36 11.99
C ARG A 108 15.69 -10.86 13.34
N ALA A 109 17.01 -10.69 13.55
CA ALA A 109 17.64 -10.96 14.84
C ALA A 109 17.11 -10.04 15.96
N GLN A 110 16.73 -8.81 15.61
CA GLN A 110 16.11 -7.84 16.51
C GLN A 110 14.72 -7.47 15.96
N LYS A 111 13.71 -7.46 16.84
CA LYS A 111 12.39 -6.99 16.48
C LYS A 111 12.44 -5.49 16.15
N ALA A 112 11.92 -5.11 14.98
CA ALA A 112 11.69 -3.72 14.67
C ALA A 112 10.58 -3.16 15.60
N PRO A 113 10.58 -1.84 15.89
CA PRO A 113 9.45 -1.21 16.55
C PRO A 113 8.17 -1.53 15.79
N SER A 114 7.07 -1.75 16.51
CA SER A 114 5.83 -2.24 15.92
C SER A 114 5.37 -1.39 14.73
N GLY A 115 5.17 -2.00 13.56
CA GLY A 115 4.56 -1.41 12.37
C GLY A 115 3.03 -1.44 12.39
N GLU A 116 2.44 -1.72 13.54
CA GLU A 116 0.99 -1.86 13.72
C GLU A 116 0.22 -0.56 13.42
N VAL A 117 0.86 0.60 13.59
CA VAL A 117 0.22 1.91 13.37
C VAL A 117 -0.20 2.08 11.90
N GLY A 118 0.64 1.70 10.95
CA GLY A 118 0.32 1.78 9.52
C GLY A 118 -0.87 0.90 9.13
N LEU A 119 -0.87 -0.35 9.59
CA LEU A 119 -1.96 -1.30 9.33
C LEU A 119 -3.28 -0.86 9.98
N LYS A 120 -3.22 -0.35 11.21
CA LYS A 120 -4.39 0.21 11.90
C LYS A 120 -4.97 1.40 11.14
N ASN A 121 -4.12 2.27 10.59
CA ASN A 121 -4.56 3.42 9.82
C ASN A 121 -5.28 3.01 8.53
N ILE A 122 -4.76 2.02 7.81
CA ILE A 122 -5.42 1.48 6.61
C ILE A 122 -6.78 0.88 7.00
N ARG A 123 -6.81 0.05 8.02
CA ARG A 123 -8.05 -0.58 8.52
C ARG A 123 -9.10 0.46 8.91
N MET A 124 -8.69 1.47 9.66
CA MET A 124 -9.58 2.56 10.10
C MET A 124 -10.18 3.31 8.90
N LYS A 125 -9.40 3.59 7.87
CA LYS A 125 -9.90 4.24 6.66
C LYS A 125 -10.97 3.40 5.95
N TYR A 126 -10.76 2.09 5.84
CA TYR A 126 -11.77 1.19 5.27
C TYR A 126 -13.04 1.11 6.13
N GLU A 127 -12.91 1.12 7.45
CA GLU A 127 -14.05 1.15 8.38
C GLU A 127 -14.86 2.44 8.24
N LEU A 128 -14.20 3.60 8.15
CA LEU A 128 -14.85 4.89 7.93
C LEU A 128 -15.62 4.95 6.60
N LEU A 129 -15.14 4.21 5.59
CA LEU A 129 -15.81 4.09 4.30
C LEU A 129 -16.92 3.04 4.28
N ASN A 130 -17.15 2.33 5.37
CA ASN A 130 -18.04 1.15 5.43
C ASN A 130 -17.72 0.12 4.32
N GLN A 131 -16.44 -0.02 4.00
CA GLN A 131 -15.97 -0.96 2.99
C GLN A 131 -15.36 -2.19 3.67
N PRO A 132 -16.07 -3.33 3.68
CA PRO A 132 -15.56 -4.56 4.24
C PRO A 132 -14.52 -5.22 3.32
N GLY A 133 -13.72 -6.12 3.89
CA GLY A 133 -12.85 -7.00 3.13
C GLY A 133 -11.36 -6.70 3.23
N PHE A 134 -10.95 -5.65 3.95
CA PHE A 134 -9.54 -5.48 4.28
C PHE A 134 -9.09 -6.59 5.21
N GLN A 135 -8.09 -7.36 4.80
CA GLN A 135 -7.57 -8.50 5.53
C GLN A 135 -6.06 -8.50 5.57
N VAL A 136 -5.52 -8.99 6.68
CA VAL A 136 -4.10 -9.24 6.86
C VAL A 136 -3.93 -10.68 7.35
N MET A 137 -3.07 -11.45 6.67
CA MET A 137 -2.80 -12.84 6.98
C MET A 137 -1.30 -13.05 7.15
N ASN A 138 -0.93 -13.80 8.19
CA ASN A 138 0.45 -14.20 8.44
C ASN A 138 0.47 -15.69 8.79
N ASP A 139 1.01 -16.51 7.88
CA ASP A 139 1.12 -17.97 8.07
C ASP A 139 2.52 -18.41 8.55
N GLY A 140 3.37 -17.47 8.93
CA GLY A 140 4.74 -17.72 9.34
C GLY A 140 5.74 -17.78 8.18
N LYS A 141 5.29 -17.96 6.95
CA LYS A 141 6.11 -18.00 5.72
C LYS A 141 5.88 -16.77 4.86
N ASN A 142 4.64 -16.32 4.78
CA ASN A 142 4.21 -15.16 4.01
C ASN A 142 3.34 -14.24 4.85
N PHE A 143 3.49 -12.96 4.58
CA PHE A 143 2.60 -11.91 5.06
C PHE A 143 1.82 -11.39 3.88
N THR A 144 0.48 -11.40 3.98
CA THR A 144 -0.40 -11.00 2.89
C THR A 144 -1.40 -9.98 3.38
N ALA A 145 -1.50 -8.87 2.67
CA ALA A 145 -2.55 -7.88 2.86
C ALA A 145 -3.47 -7.84 1.63
N VAL A 146 -4.77 -7.86 1.87
CA VAL A 146 -5.80 -7.76 0.83
C VAL A 146 -6.54 -6.45 0.99
N LEU A 147 -6.48 -5.60 -0.05
CA LEU A 147 -7.08 -4.27 -0.04
C LEU A 147 -8.25 -4.23 -1.04
N PRO A 148 -9.48 -4.02 -0.56
CA PRO A 148 -10.61 -3.76 -1.45
C PRO A 148 -10.37 -2.52 -2.32
N LEU A 149 -10.63 -2.64 -3.62
CA LEU A 149 -10.60 -1.53 -4.56
C LEU A 149 -12.01 -0.99 -4.77
N ILE A 150 -12.15 0.32 -4.75
CA ILE A 150 -13.44 1.00 -4.76
C ILE A 150 -13.60 1.75 -6.08
N TRP A 151 -14.71 1.52 -6.78
CA TRP A 151 -15.03 2.26 -7.99
C TRP A 151 -15.51 3.67 -7.63
N GLU A 152 -14.93 4.70 -8.24
CA GLU A 152 -15.19 6.10 -7.91
C GLU A 152 -16.66 6.50 -7.99
N LYS A 153 -17.40 6.00 -9.00
CA LYS A 153 -18.84 6.26 -9.14
C LYS A 153 -19.64 5.76 -7.93
N THR A 154 -19.20 4.70 -7.29
CA THR A 154 -19.84 4.17 -6.08
C THR A 154 -19.67 5.11 -4.89
N MET A 155 -18.54 5.81 -4.80
CA MET A 155 -18.28 6.78 -3.74
C MET A 155 -19.09 8.05 -3.88
N ARG A 156 -19.26 8.56 -5.12
CA ARG A 156 -20.05 9.77 -5.40
C ARG A 156 -21.54 9.62 -5.08
N ASN A 157 -22.05 8.39 -5.10
CA ASN A 157 -23.45 8.07 -4.83
C ASN A 157 -23.74 7.70 -3.37
N ARG A 158 -22.76 7.73 -2.49
CA ARG A 158 -22.98 7.53 -1.06
C ARG A 158 -23.52 8.82 -0.44
N PRO A 159 -24.71 8.80 0.20
CA PRO A 159 -25.16 9.95 0.95
C PRO A 159 -24.14 10.24 2.06
N LEU A 160 -23.70 11.48 2.15
CA LEU A 160 -22.95 11.96 3.29
C LEU A 160 -23.87 11.82 4.51
N HIS A 161 -23.64 10.83 5.33
CA HIS A 161 -24.24 10.78 6.65
C HIS A 161 -23.59 11.87 7.50
N TYR A 162 -24.14 13.06 7.41
CA TYR A 162 -23.96 14.03 8.47
C TYR A 162 -24.67 13.45 9.70
N SER A 163 -23.90 12.98 10.64
CA SER A 163 -24.42 12.78 12.00
C SER A 163 -24.70 14.17 12.55
N GLU A 164 -25.92 14.64 12.40
CA GLU A 164 -26.41 15.71 13.25
C GLU A 164 -26.42 15.18 14.70
N ASN A 165 -25.36 15.45 15.41
CA ASN A 165 -25.42 15.45 16.86
C ASN A 165 -26.36 16.59 17.27
N LYS A 166 -27.64 16.28 17.43
CA LYS A 166 -28.55 17.08 18.24
C LYS A 166 -28.27 16.74 19.69
N ASN A 167 -27.89 17.77 20.39
CA ASN A 167 -27.81 17.89 21.88
C ASN A 167 -28.78 17.04 22.67
#